data_b5252fe6741b88985dd029e413ef9028
#
_entry.id   b5252fe6741b88985dd029e413ef9028
#
_cell.length_a   1.000
_cell.length_b   1.000
_cell.length_c   1.000
_cell.angle_alpha   90.00
_cell.angle_beta   90.00
_cell.angle_gamma   90.00
#
_symmetry.space_group_name_H-M   'P 1'
#
loop_
_entity.id
_entity.type
_entity.pdbx_description
1 polymer ?
#
loop_
_entity_poly.entity_id
_entity_poly.type
_entity_poly.pdbx_seq_one_letter_code
_entity_poly.pdbx_strand_id
1 'polypeptide(L)'
;CLPKTAWPPTSTPGISRKVITVGCSDDHQEVNVMGNRMSDYSGRGPTRACICKPDIVAPGAAIKSCSPGGGYAVKSGTSMATPYVSGAIALLLEQHPEMSNRDVKLFLRERAVDLGLPRNQQGWGLLDIPSLLR
;
A
#
# COMPACT_ATOMS: atom_id res chain seq x y z
N CYS A 1 -3.61 23.58 3.44
CA CYS A 1 -4.19 22.30 3.86
C CYS A 1 -5.55 22.12 3.23
N LEU A 2 -5.75 21.01 2.56
CA LEU A 2 -7.00 20.67 1.85
C LEU A 2 -8.18 20.48 2.83
N PRO A 3 -9.43 20.73 2.39
CA PRO A 3 -10.61 20.57 3.21
C PRO A 3 -10.75 19.14 3.74
N LYS A 4 -11.45 19.00 4.87
CA LYS A 4 -11.78 17.70 5.48
C LYS A 4 -12.43 16.78 4.44
N THR A 5 -11.68 15.83 3.92
CA THR A 5 -12.21 14.83 3.00
C THR A 5 -13.08 13.85 3.78
N ALA A 6 -14.13 13.33 3.15
CA ALA A 6 -15.07 12.37 3.75
C ALA A 6 -14.45 10.97 4.05
N TRP A 7 -13.15 10.83 3.80
CA TRP A 7 -12.42 9.56 3.94
C TRP A 7 -11.67 9.47 5.27
N PRO A 8 -11.55 8.28 5.87
CA PRO A 8 -10.81 8.12 7.11
C PRO A 8 -9.35 8.55 6.91
N PRO A 9 -8.82 9.44 7.79
CA PRO A 9 -7.43 9.87 7.70
C PRO A 9 -6.49 8.72 8.06
N THR A 10 -5.29 8.74 7.49
CA THR A 10 -4.20 7.87 7.91
C THR A 10 -3.90 8.11 9.40
N SER A 11 -3.90 7.04 10.21
CA SER A 11 -3.71 7.09 11.65
C SER A 11 -2.27 6.75 12.08
N THR A 12 -1.96 6.98 13.35
CA THR A 12 -0.70 6.54 13.96
C THR A 12 -0.64 4.99 13.99
N PRO A 13 0.51 4.36 13.68
CA PRO A 13 1.84 4.95 13.38
C PRO A 13 2.03 5.37 11.92
N GLY A 14 1.07 5.14 11.02
CA GLY A 14 1.17 5.36 9.58
C GLY A 14 1.45 6.81 9.15
N ILE A 15 1.21 7.80 10.03
CA ILE A 15 1.53 9.22 9.75
C ILE A 15 3.02 9.54 9.79
N SER A 16 3.86 8.65 10.31
CA SER A 16 5.31 8.87 10.43
C SER A 16 5.98 8.86 9.06
N ARG A 17 6.96 9.77 8.87
CA ARG A 17 7.81 9.79 7.67
C ARG A 17 8.75 8.58 7.60
N LYS A 18 9.07 7.96 8.74
CA LYS A 18 10.04 6.86 8.82
C LYS A 18 9.46 5.52 8.40
N VAL A 19 8.16 5.29 8.62
CA VAL A 19 7.50 4.03 8.26
C VAL A 19 7.03 4.03 6.80
N ILE A 20 6.89 2.84 6.23
CA ILE A 20 6.19 2.62 4.96
C ILE A 20 4.72 2.40 5.28
N THR A 21 3.87 3.31 4.81
CA THR A 21 2.42 3.24 5.03
C THR A 21 1.77 2.67 3.78
N VAL A 22 1.07 1.55 3.96
CA VAL A 22 0.47 0.80 2.86
C VAL A 22 -1.02 1.10 2.78
N GLY A 23 -1.48 1.50 1.59
CA GLY A 23 -2.89 1.60 1.24
C GLY A 23 -3.38 0.29 0.60
N CYS A 24 -4.70 0.16 0.45
CA CYS A 24 -5.33 -1.00 -0.15
C CYS A 24 -5.78 -0.69 -1.57
N SER A 25 -5.34 -1.46 -2.54
CA SER A 25 -5.95 -1.54 -3.87
C SER A 25 -6.99 -2.66 -3.90
N ASP A 26 -7.99 -2.51 -4.77
CA ASP A 26 -8.97 -3.54 -5.06
C ASP A 26 -8.77 -3.99 -6.51
N ASP A 27 -8.15 -5.15 -6.67
CA ASP A 27 -7.86 -5.77 -7.95
C ASP A 27 -8.96 -6.76 -8.40
N HIS A 28 -9.97 -7.00 -7.53
CA HIS A 28 -11.09 -7.87 -7.80
C HIS A 28 -12.34 -7.13 -8.31
N GLN A 29 -12.42 -5.81 -8.16
CA GLN A 29 -13.51 -5.04 -8.73
C GLN A 29 -13.31 -4.86 -10.23
N GLU A 30 -14.34 -5.19 -10.99
CA GLU A 30 -14.44 -4.76 -12.38
C GLU A 30 -14.22 -3.25 -12.44
N VAL A 31 -13.36 -2.81 -13.36
CA VAL A 31 -13.06 -1.39 -13.59
C VAL A 31 -14.39 -0.70 -13.85
N ASN A 32 -14.92 0.03 -12.85
CA ASN A 32 -16.02 0.92 -13.11
C ASN A 32 -15.57 1.97 -14.15
N VAL A 33 -16.51 2.59 -14.84
CA VAL A 33 -16.28 3.52 -15.98
C VAL A 33 -15.28 4.64 -15.67
N MET A 34 -14.86 4.81 -14.40
CA MET A 34 -13.88 5.79 -13.94
C MET A 34 -12.50 5.20 -13.62
N GLY A 35 -12.24 3.91 -13.83
CA GLY A 35 -10.93 3.30 -13.63
C GLY A 35 -10.42 3.27 -12.18
N ASN A 36 -11.29 3.46 -11.21
CA ASN A 36 -10.91 3.66 -9.81
C ASN A 36 -10.72 2.30 -9.12
N ARG A 37 -9.47 1.88 -8.93
CA ARG A 37 -9.06 0.61 -8.31
C ARG A 37 -8.73 0.72 -6.82
N MET A 38 -9.11 1.80 -6.16
CA MET A 38 -8.86 1.96 -4.73
C MET A 38 -10.06 1.55 -3.91
N SER A 39 -9.82 0.72 -2.90
CA SER A 39 -10.86 0.38 -1.93
C SER A 39 -11.30 1.59 -1.14
N ASP A 40 -12.59 1.76 -0.96
CA ASP A 40 -13.20 2.91 -0.29
C ASP A 40 -12.79 3.04 1.19
N TYR A 41 -12.38 1.95 1.82
CA TYR A 41 -11.89 1.91 3.21
C TYR A 41 -10.38 2.19 3.35
N SER A 42 -9.65 2.39 2.25
CA SER A 42 -8.23 2.73 2.30
C SER A 42 -8.03 4.14 2.86
N GLY A 43 -7.26 4.26 3.94
CA GLY A 43 -6.94 5.56 4.55
C GLY A 43 -6.18 6.47 3.58
N ARG A 44 -6.60 7.74 3.50
CA ARG A 44 -6.05 8.73 2.55
C ARG A 44 -5.46 9.92 3.29
N GLY A 45 -4.30 10.40 2.79
CA GLY A 45 -3.69 11.64 3.27
C GLY A 45 -4.31 12.89 2.67
N PRO A 46 -3.75 14.07 2.94
CA PRO A 46 -2.52 14.28 3.71
C PRO A 46 -2.74 14.19 5.23
N THR A 47 -1.63 13.97 5.96
CA THR A 47 -1.62 14.07 7.42
C THR A 47 -1.78 15.53 7.88
N ARG A 48 -2.00 15.76 9.19
CA ARG A 48 -2.03 17.13 9.75
C ARG A 48 -0.75 17.91 9.49
N ALA A 49 0.40 17.23 9.34
CA ALA A 49 1.69 17.84 8.99
C ALA A 49 1.91 17.94 7.47
N CYS A 50 0.83 17.87 6.67
CA CYS A 50 0.85 17.93 5.20
C CYS A 50 1.78 16.87 4.55
N ILE A 51 1.98 15.72 5.19
CA ILE A 51 2.72 14.60 4.62
C ILE A 51 1.75 13.78 3.76
N CYS A 52 2.13 13.53 2.51
CA CYS A 52 1.36 12.69 1.62
C CYS A 52 1.46 11.21 2.07
N LYS A 53 0.33 10.57 2.29
CA LYS A 53 0.18 9.17 2.65
C LYS A 53 -1.06 8.57 1.93
N PRO A 54 -1.09 7.27 1.64
CA PRO A 54 -0.08 6.24 1.90
C PRO A 54 1.21 6.46 1.10
N ASP A 55 2.27 5.68 1.38
CA ASP A 55 3.49 5.68 0.59
C ASP A 55 3.32 4.81 -0.67
N ILE A 56 2.69 3.65 -0.54
CA ILE A 56 2.47 2.67 -1.62
C ILE A 56 1.12 1.98 -1.39
N VAL A 57 0.55 1.41 -2.44
CA VAL A 57 -0.63 0.54 -2.34
C VAL A 57 -0.31 -0.88 -2.78
N ALA A 58 -1.04 -1.85 -2.22
CA ALA A 58 -0.94 -3.26 -2.57
C ALA A 58 -2.32 -3.91 -2.50
N PRO A 59 -2.52 -5.09 -3.12
CA PRO A 59 -3.77 -5.84 -3.04
C PRO A 59 -4.18 -6.11 -1.60
N GLY A 60 -5.42 -5.82 -1.27
CA GLY A 60 -5.93 -6.00 0.09
C GLY A 60 -7.42 -6.30 0.15
N ALA A 61 -8.08 -6.52 -1.01
CA ALA A 61 -9.47 -6.94 -1.10
C ALA A 61 -9.57 -8.45 -1.32
N ALA A 62 -10.47 -9.10 -0.59
CA ALA A 62 -10.76 -10.54 -0.68
C ALA A 62 -9.51 -11.45 -0.59
N ILE A 63 -8.56 -11.10 0.27
CA ILE A 63 -7.30 -11.84 0.44
C ILE A 63 -7.54 -13.11 1.25
N LYS A 64 -7.24 -14.26 0.63
CA LYS A 64 -7.27 -15.57 1.27
C LYS A 64 -5.96 -15.82 2.01
N SER A 65 -6.04 -16.10 3.31
CA SER A 65 -4.88 -16.38 4.17
C SER A 65 -5.21 -17.42 5.23
N CYS A 66 -4.18 -17.95 5.89
CA CYS A 66 -4.33 -18.94 6.96
C CYS A 66 -5.19 -18.38 8.11
N SER A 67 -5.98 -19.27 8.71
CA SER A 67 -6.84 -18.97 9.85
C SER A 67 -6.36 -19.70 11.11
N PRO A 68 -6.50 -19.08 12.30
CA PRO A 68 -6.27 -19.79 13.57
C PRO A 68 -7.12 -21.06 13.66
N GLY A 69 -6.52 -22.14 14.15
CA GLY A 69 -7.19 -23.43 14.24
C GLY A 69 -7.13 -24.28 12.97
N GLY A 70 -6.44 -23.82 11.95
CA GLY A 70 -6.29 -24.48 10.64
C GLY A 70 -7.28 -23.98 9.59
N GLY A 71 -6.97 -24.27 8.32
CA GLY A 71 -7.76 -23.81 7.17
C GLY A 71 -7.46 -22.39 6.73
N TYR A 72 -8.40 -21.79 6.00
CA TYR A 72 -8.24 -20.48 5.38
C TYR A 72 -9.43 -19.56 5.66
N ALA A 73 -9.17 -18.26 5.73
CA ALA A 73 -10.20 -17.24 5.80
C ALA A 73 -9.91 -16.16 4.74
N VAL A 74 -10.99 -15.53 4.25
CA VAL A 74 -10.90 -14.39 3.33
C VAL A 74 -11.19 -13.11 4.11
N LYS A 75 -10.28 -12.13 4.00
CA LYS A 75 -10.42 -10.81 4.65
C LYS A 75 -10.05 -9.70 3.69
N SER A 76 -10.58 -8.50 3.96
CA SER A 76 -10.26 -7.29 3.20
C SER A 76 -9.80 -6.18 4.14
N GLY A 77 -8.84 -5.38 3.71
CA GLY A 77 -8.34 -4.23 4.46
C GLY A 77 -6.89 -3.88 4.14
N THR A 78 -6.47 -2.70 4.55
CA THR A 78 -5.06 -2.27 4.48
C THR A 78 -4.15 -3.19 5.30
N SER A 79 -4.69 -3.83 6.34
CA SER A 79 -3.99 -4.87 7.13
C SER A 79 -3.66 -6.12 6.31
N MET A 80 -4.41 -6.39 5.23
CA MET A 80 -4.15 -7.48 4.29
C MET A 80 -3.17 -7.06 3.20
N ALA A 81 -3.16 -5.79 2.81
CA ALA A 81 -2.20 -5.22 1.86
C ALA A 81 -0.78 -5.10 2.45
N THR A 82 -0.66 -4.81 3.74
CA THR A 82 0.64 -4.61 4.41
C THR A 82 1.55 -5.83 4.32
N PRO A 83 1.11 -7.09 4.56
CA PRO A 83 1.93 -8.29 4.42
C PRO A 83 2.50 -8.50 3.01
N TYR A 84 1.80 -8.09 1.95
CA TYR A 84 2.33 -8.14 0.59
C TYR A 84 3.58 -7.28 0.44
N VAL A 85 3.54 -6.05 0.95
CA VAL A 85 4.69 -5.15 0.92
C VAL A 85 5.82 -5.69 1.80
N SER A 86 5.51 -6.20 3.00
CA SER A 86 6.51 -6.79 3.91
C SER A 86 7.19 -8.01 3.30
N GLY A 87 6.42 -8.90 2.66
CA GLY A 87 6.95 -10.07 1.96
C GLY A 87 7.82 -9.70 0.77
N ALA A 88 7.40 -8.72 -0.03
CA ALA A 88 8.19 -8.21 -1.16
C ALA A 88 9.51 -7.59 -0.70
N ILE A 89 9.51 -6.84 0.41
CA ILE A 89 10.73 -6.27 1.00
C ILE A 89 11.64 -7.38 1.53
N ALA A 90 11.10 -8.45 2.14
CA ALA A 90 11.89 -9.58 2.60
C ALA A 90 12.64 -10.26 1.44
N LEU A 91 11.95 -10.49 0.32
CA LEU A 91 12.57 -11.04 -0.90
C LEU A 91 13.62 -10.09 -1.50
N LEU A 92 13.35 -8.78 -1.49
CA LEU A 92 14.33 -7.79 -1.94
C LEU A 92 15.59 -7.80 -1.07
N LEU A 93 15.43 -7.86 0.25
CA LEU A 93 16.57 -7.89 1.19
C LEU A 93 17.32 -9.24 1.18
N GLU A 94 16.69 -10.32 0.75
CA GLU A 94 17.39 -11.59 0.49
C GLU A 94 18.39 -11.43 -0.66
N GLN A 95 18.03 -10.68 -1.70
CA GLN A 95 18.92 -10.39 -2.84
C GLN A 95 19.93 -9.29 -2.54
N HIS A 96 19.55 -8.30 -1.71
CA HIS A 96 20.30 -7.10 -1.41
C HIS A 96 20.37 -6.82 0.10
N PRO A 97 21.06 -7.67 0.88
CA PRO A 97 21.09 -7.57 2.35
C PRO A 97 21.75 -6.27 2.89
N GLU A 98 22.50 -5.57 2.05
CA GLU A 98 23.17 -4.31 2.37
C GLU A 98 22.23 -3.08 2.30
N MET A 99 21.02 -3.22 1.78
CA MET A 99 20.10 -2.09 1.62
C MET A 99 19.65 -1.50 2.96
N SER A 100 19.78 -0.19 3.08
CA SER A 100 19.20 0.55 4.21
C SER A 100 17.67 0.75 4.04
N ASN A 101 16.98 1.08 5.14
CA ASN A 101 15.56 1.44 5.09
C ASN A 101 15.24 2.56 4.08
N ARG A 102 16.19 3.47 3.85
CA ARG A 102 16.06 4.55 2.88
C ARG A 102 16.14 4.02 1.45
N ASP A 103 17.07 3.12 1.20
CA ASP A 103 17.27 2.51 -0.13
C ASP A 103 16.04 1.67 -0.51
N VAL A 104 15.52 0.87 0.43
CA VAL A 104 14.26 0.11 0.24
C VAL A 104 13.10 1.04 -0.14
N LYS A 105 12.95 2.18 0.55
CA LYS A 105 11.89 3.15 0.21
C LYS A 105 12.05 3.76 -1.18
N LEU A 106 13.28 4.10 -1.56
CA LEU A 106 13.56 4.66 -2.88
C LEU A 106 13.29 3.60 -3.96
N PHE A 107 13.72 2.37 -3.73
CA PHE A 107 13.54 1.26 -4.66
C PHE A 107 12.06 0.93 -4.89
N LEU A 108 11.27 0.85 -3.81
CA LEU A 108 9.82 0.69 -3.90
C LEU A 108 9.16 1.81 -4.70
N ARG A 109 9.59 3.06 -4.47
CA ARG A 109 9.07 4.23 -5.18
C ARG A 109 9.35 4.18 -6.69
N GLU A 110 10.56 3.77 -7.07
CA GLU A 110 10.99 3.73 -8.48
C GLU A 110 10.32 2.61 -9.27
N ARG A 111 9.92 1.53 -8.58
CA ARG A 111 9.35 0.32 -9.18
C ARG A 111 7.84 0.21 -9.04
N ALA A 112 7.19 1.12 -8.32
CA ALA A 112 5.74 1.15 -8.19
C ALA A 112 5.07 1.55 -9.52
N VAL A 113 3.97 0.88 -9.84
CA VAL A 113 3.17 1.17 -11.05
C VAL A 113 2.18 2.29 -10.74
N ASP A 114 2.26 3.37 -11.50
CA ASP A 114 1.31 4.48 -11.38
C ASP A 114 -0.08 4.05 -11.87
N LEU A 115 -1.07 4.19 -11.00
CA LEU A 115 -2.48 3.89 -11.30
C LEU A 115 -3.23 5.10 -11.91
N GLY A 116 -2.57 6.23 -12.10
CA GLY A 116 -3.20 7.48 -12.57
C GLY A 116 -4.08 8.15 -11.51
N LEU A 117 -3.94 7.78 -10.24
CA LEU A 117 -4.73 8.31 -9.13
C LEU A 117 -3.97 9.43 -8.39
N PRO A 118 -4.67 10.32 -7.64
CA PRO A 118 -4.01 11.30 -6.80
C PRO A 118 -3.05 10.67 -5.80
N ARG A 119 -1.92 11.31 -5.54
CA ARG A 119 -0.88 10.80 -4.63
C ARG A 119 -1.36 10.51 -3.20
N ASN A 120 -2.35 11.23 -2.71
CA ASN A 120 -2.96 10.96 -1.41
C ASN A 120 -3.85 9.71 -1.39
N GLN A 121 -4.03 9.06 -2.52
CA GLN A 121 -4.74 7.78 -2.66
C GLN A 121 -3.77 6.64 -2.91
N GLN A 122 -2.92 6.74 -3.94
CA GLN A 122 -2.01 5.67 -4.36
C GLN A 122 -0.59 5.78 -3.82
N GLY A 123 -0.19 6.92 -3.25
CA GLY A 123 1.21 7.16 -2.88
C GLY A 123 2.12 7.18 -4.10
N TRP A 124 3.11 6.30 -4.11
CA TRP A 124 4.01 6.09 -5.26
C TRP A 124 3.36 5.26 -6.37
N GLY A 125 2.34 4.48 -6.05
CA GLY A 125 1.63 3.59 -6.96
C GLY A 125 1.40 2.21 -6.38
N LEU A 126 1.03 1.26 -7.24
CA LEU A 126 0.81 -0.15 -6.90
C LEU A 126 2.13 -0.90 -6.81
N LEU A 127 2.27 -1.74 -5.78
CA LEU A 127 3.39 -2.67 -5.65
C LEU A 127 3.41 -3.65 -6.84
N ASP A 128 4.53 -3.67 -7.56
CA ASP A 128 4.82 -4.63 -8.62
C ASP A 128 6.02 -5.52 -8.20
N ILE A 129 5.73 -6.72 -7.70
CA ILE A 129 6.75 -7.66 -7.23
C ILE A 129 7.70 -8.11 -8.35
N PRO A 130 7.22 -8.48 -9.56
CA PRO A 130 8.11 -8.81 -10.67
C PRO A 130 9.10 -7.71 -11.03
N SER A 131 8.67 -6.46 -11.01
CA SER A 131 9.55 -5.31 -11.27
C SER A 131 10.52 -5.04 -10.14
N LEU A 132 10.09 -5.31 -8.90
CA LEU A 132 10.91 -5.11 -7.69
C LEU A 132 12.08 -6.09 -7.61
N LEU A 133 11.91 -7.32 -8.09
CA LEU A 133 12.89 -8.42 -7.95
C LEU A 133 13.76 -8.64 -9.21
N ARG A 134 13.66 -7.74 -10.21
CA ARG A 134 14.51 -7.70 -11.40
C ARG A 134 15.71 -6.78 -11.17
#